data_9fa37eedbdba39b5e2c4adac3bfb6d6c
#
_entry.id   9fa37eedbdba39b5e2c4adac3bfb6d6c
#
_cell.length_a   1.000
_cell.length_b   1.000
_cell.length_c   1.000
_cell.angle_alpha   90.00
_cell.angle_beta   90.00
_cell.angle_gamma   90.00
#
_symmetry.space_group_name_H-M   'P 1'
#
loop_
_entity.id
_entity.type
_entity.pdbx_description
1 polymer ?
#
loop_
_entity_poly.entity_id
_entity_poly.type
_entity_poly.pdbx_seq_one_letter_code
_entity_poly.pdbx_strand_id
1 'polypeptide(L)'
;MRNVASINLNAVTENQPRPIGQPFAKALMAGFAFLIMLSMTMQQAMARPDSFADLAERLSPAVVNISTTTIVRSGNGQEVPQFPPGSPFEDFFKEFDDRGQQRRAQSLGSGFIIDASGIVVTNNHVVENAEEITLYLANEESYQAKIIGRDEKTDIAVLKFDPEGADITAVSFGDSNTLRVGDWVLAIGNPFGLGGTVTSGIVSARGRDIGSGPYDDYIQTDASINRGNSGGPLFNMDGEVIGINTAIFSQTGGSVGIGFAISSNLATQVVDQLVEYGRTRRGWLGVFIQEVTDEIAESLGVDAAGALVSNVNDGGPADSAGVEAGDVIVSFDGKAIDKMRDLPRIVAETDVDKLVDVLIIRNGKEMTLQVRLGELEQAENGGLLSETKESQAQSFGDLGFSVEQLDADLASEYGLDADEEAVVVTEVIATSPAAEKGLQAGDVIVRFGQNRITSVTELSEGIDDAREAERSGILLLVQRDGQNRFVQIPFLKKAE
;
A
#
# COMPACT_ATOMS: atom_id res chain seq x y z
N MET A 1 12.58 44.77 -109.33
CA MET A 1 13.79 45.38 -108.76
C MET A 1 14.08 44.89 -107.39
N ARG A 2 15.24 44.42 -107.17
CA ARG A 2 15.95 44.10 -105.93
C ARG A 2 15.56 42.81 -105.18
N ASN A 3 16.42 41.85 -105.31
CA ASN A 3 16.73 40.68 -104.53
C ASN A 3 16.90 41.02 -103.10
N VAL A 4 16.40 40.15 -102.18
CA VAL A 4 16.90 40.00 -100.85
C VAL A 4 17.19 38.51 -100.61
N ALA A 5 18.42 38.22 -100.27
CA ALA A 5 18.99 36.89 -100.05
C ALA A 5 18.36 36.22 -98.81
N SER A 6 18.13 34.95 -98.94
CA SER A 6 17.82 34.01 -97.87
C SER A 6 19.13 33.61 -97.13
N ILE A 7 19.27 33.87 -95.84
CA ILE A 7 20.29 33.34 -94.97
C ILE A 7 19.77 32.07 -94.30
N ASN A 8 20.41 30.98 -94.58
CA ASN A 8 20.23 29.67 -93.99
C ASN A 8 20.95 29.60 -92.66
N LEU A 9 20.22 29.45 -91.53
CA LEU A 9 20.74 29.16 -90.20
C LEU A 9 20.48 27.70 -89.87
N ASN A 10 21.45 26.87 -90.15
CA ASN A 10 21.48 25.49 -89.71
C ASN A 10 22.45 25.32 -88.50
N ALA A 11 21.94 24.50 -87.57
CA ALA A 11 22.64 23.73 -86.57
C ALA A 11 23.05 24.42 -85.24
N VAL A 12 22.10 24.39 -84.27
CA VAL A 12 22.48 24.25 -82.89
C VAL A 12 22.12 22.80 -82.48
N THR A 13 23.11 21.98 -82.31
CA THR A 13 22.97 20.62 -81.77
C THR A 13 22.68 20.72 -80.28
N GLU A 14 21.45 20.45 -79.92
CA GLU A 14 20.98 20.29 -78.52
C GLU A 14 21.57 19.01 -77.94
N ASN A 15 22.49 19.17 -77.01
CA ASN A 15 23.14 18.08 -76.27
C ASN A 15 22.16 17.59 -75.22
N GLN A 16 21.27 16.65 -75.53
CA GLN A 16 20.37 16.02 -74.56
C GLN A 16 21.15 15.10 -73.64
N PRO A 17 20.95 15.19 -72.31
CA PRO A 17 21.56 14.27 -71.37
C PRO A 17 21.06 12.84 -71.64
N ARG A 18 21.96 11.90 -71.83
CA ARG A 18 21.65 10.48 -72.00
C ARG A 18 20.87 9.97 -70.79
N PRO A 19 19.75 9.28 -70.92
CA PRO A 19 19.04 8.70 -69.78
C PRO A 19 19.96 7.66 -69.12
N ILE A 20 20.21 7.84 -67.79
CA ILE A 20 20.86 6.87 -66.97
C ILE A 20 20.11 5.55 -67.13
N GLY A 21 20.83 4.51 -67.61
CA GLY A 21 20.24 3.29 -68.07
C GLY A 21 19.25 2.66 -67.06
N GLN A 22 18.05 2.36 -67.49
CA GLN A 22 16.97 1.73 -66.72
C GLN A 22 17.40 0.53 -65.83
N PRO A 23 18.45 -0.27 -66.16
CA PRO A 23 18.89 -1.34 -65.27
C PRO A 23 19.52 -0.85 -63.96
N PHE A 24 20.19 0.32 -63.95
CA PHE A 24 20.86 0.86 -62.74
C PHE A 24 19.82 1.42 -61.74
N ALA A 25 18.80 2.09 -62.20
CA ALA A 25 17.70 2.60 -61.35
C ALA A 25 16.87 1.46 -60.76
N LYS A 26 16.64 0.38 -61.50
CA LYS A 26 15.97 -0.82 -60.97
C LYS A 26 16.79 -1.58 -59.95
N ALA A 27 18.11 -1.66 -60.12
CA ALA A 27 18.99 -2.28 -59.14
C ALA A 27 19.10 -1.47 -57.83
N LEU A 28 19.10 -0.13 -57.90
CA LEU A 28 19.09 0.75 -56.73
C LEU A 28 17.75 0.66 -55.97
N MET A 29 16.61 0.63 -56.66
CA MET A 29 15.30 0.43 -56.01
C MET A 29 15.14 -0.95 -55.40
N ALA A 30 15.67 -2.00 -56.04
CA ALA A 30 15.68 -3.35 -55.46
C ALA A 30 16.57 -3.46 -54.22
N GLY A 31 17.73 -2.82 -54.21
CA GLY A 31 18.62 -2.72 -53.07
C GLY A 31 17.99 -1.96 -51.89
N PHE A 32 17.31 -0.86 -52.17
CA PHE A 32 16.59 -0.07 -51.16
C PHE A 32 15.37 -0.82 -50.57
N ALA A 33 14.61 -1.50 -51.40
CA ALA A 33 13.49 -2.36 -50.97
C ALA A 33 14.00 -3.54 -50.13
N PHE A 34 15.15 -4.14 -50.48
CA PHE A 34 15.77 -5.20 -49.68
C PHE A 34 16.28 -4.70 -48.32
N LEU A 35 16.86 -3.50 -48.25
CA LEU A 35 17.26 -2.85 -46.99
C LEU A 35 16.05 -2.51 -46.10
N ILE A 36 14.97 -2.03 -46.68
CA ILE A 36 13.71 -1.79 -45.94
C ILE A 36 13.11 -3.12 -45.44
N MET A 37 13.12 -4.14 -46.27
CA MET A 37 12.65 -5.48 -45.87
C MET A 37 13.54 -6.08 -44.77
N LEU A 38 14.85 -5.90 -44.83
CA LEU A 38 15.79 -6.35 -43.79
C LEU A 38 15.61 -5.55 -42.49
N SER A 39 15.32 -4.25 -42.55
CA SER A 39 15.04 -3.43 -41.35
C SER A 39 13.68 -3.79 -40.74
N MET A 40 12.66 -4.12 -41.51
CA MET A 40 11.36 -4.61 -41.01
C MET A 40 11.46 -5.99 -40.37
N THR A 41 12.28 -6.88 -40.87
CA THR A 41 12.51 -8.21 -40.26
C THR A 41 13.31 -8.11 -38.96
N MET A 42 14.24 -7.15 -38.82
CA MET A 42 14.93 -6.89 -37.55
C MET A 42 14.01 -6.31 -36.47
N GLN A 43 12.99 -5.51 -36.84
CA GLN A 43 12.04 -4.97 -35.86
C GLN A 43 11.03 -6.03 -35.36
N GLN A 44 10.74 -7.07 -36.11
CA GLN A 44 9.83 -8.15 -35.66
C GLN A 44 10.50 -9.17 -34.73
N ALA A 45 11.83 -9.22 -34.68
CA ALA A 45 12.57 -10.16 -33.81
C ALA A 45 12.63 -9.74 -32.33
N MET A 46 12.16 -8.53 -31.97
CA MET A 46 12.18 -8.02 -30.59
C MET A 46 10.85 -8.15 -29.82
N ALA A 47 9.81 -8.73 -30.42
CA ALA A 47 8.46 -8.70 -29.86
C ALA A 47 8.19 -9.76 -28.77
N ARG A 48 9.06 -10.76 -28.60
CA ARG A 48 8.96 -11.81 -27.57
C ARG A 48 10.34 -12.35 -27.26
N PRO A 49 10.77 -12.44 -25.99
CA PRO A 49 12.01 -13.13 -25.66
C PRO A 49 11.86 -14.63 -26.00
N ASP A 50 12.85 -15.16 -26.74
CA ASP A 50 12.87 -16.58 -27.10
C ASP A 50 13.02 -17.47 -25.85
N SER A 51 13.70 -16.99 -24.82
CA SER A 51 13.93 -17.65 -23.56
C SER A 51 14.22 -16.63 -22.45
N PHE A 52 13.88 -16.97 -21.21
CA PHE A 52 14.28 -16.24 -20.01
C PHE A 52 15.51 -16.87 -19.32
N ALA A 53 16.09 -17.93 -19.89
CA ALA A 53 17.13 -18.75 -19.24
C ALA A 53 18.37 -17.94 -18.87
N ASP A 54 18.92 -17.15 -19.81
CA ASP A 54 20.13 -16.35 -19.59
C ASP A 54 19.90 -15.26 -18.52
N LEU A 55 18.69 -14.67 -18.51
CA LEU A 55 18.29 -13.67 -17.53
C LEU A 55 18.15 -14.30 -16.14
N ALA A 56 17.48 -15.47 -16.06
CA ALA A 56 17.30 -16.21 -14.82
C ALA A 56 18.65 -16.69 -14.24
N GLU A 57 19.56 -17.20 -15.08
CA GLU A 57 20.90 -17.64 -14.66
C GLU A 57 21.70 -16.46 -14.07
N ARG A 58 21.63 -15.29 -14.68
CA ARG A 58 22.31 -14.09 -14.22
C ARG A 58 21.75 -13.54 -12.90
N LEU A 59 20.42 -13.60 -12.70
CA LEU A 59 19.74 -12.92 -11.60
C LEU A 59 19.52 -13.81 -10.37
N SER A 60 19.37 -15.13 -10.57
CA SER A 60 19.11 -16.06 -9.46
C SER A 60 20.16 -16.02 -8.33
N PRO A 61 21.46 -15.79 -8.60
CA PRO A 61 22.44 -15.69 -7.52
C PRO A 61 22.23 -14.52 -6.55
N ALA A 62 21.50 -13.48 -6.96
CA ALA A 62 21.15 -12.36 -6.09
C ALA A 62 19.94 -12.64 -5.18
N VAL A 63 19.18 -13.73 -5.43
CA VAL A 63 17.96 -14.05 -4.69
C VAL A 63 18.26 -15.06 -3.59
N VAL A 64 17.91 -14.72 -2.36
CA VAL A 64 18.16 -15.53 -1.18
C VAL A 64 16.88 -16.14 -0.63
N ASN A 65 17.00 -17.32 -0.01
CA ASN A 65 15.96 -17.84 0.86
C ASN A 65 16.16 -17.28 2.27
N ILE A 66 15.07 -16.90 2.91
CA ILE A 66 15.06 -16.39 4.28
C ILE A 66 14.33 -17.41 5.15
N SER A 67 15.05 -17.95 6.12
CA SER A 67 14.52 -18.82 7.16
C SER A 67 14.53 -18.08 8.49
N THR A 68 13.37 -17.98 9.13
CA THR A 68 13.24 -17.35 10.46
C THR A 68 12.87 -18.39 11.49
N THR A 69 13.40 -18.22 12.71
CA THR A 69 13.06 -19.03 13.86
C THR A 69 12.36 -18.16 14.89
N THR A 70 11.17 -18.57 15.31
CA THR A 70 10.41 -17.93 16.40
C THR A 70 10.32 -18.88 17.57
N ILE A 71 10.65 -18.44 18.79
CA ILE A 71 10.43 -19.23 20.00
C ILE A 71 9.00 -18.99 20.49
N VAL A 72 8.12 -19.94 20.23
CA VAL A 72 6.77 -19.92 20.76
C VAL A 72 6.84 -20.17 22.27
N ARG A 73 6.82 -19.11 23.08
CA ARG A 73 6.60 -19.22 24.53
C ARG A 73 5.14 -19.60 24.74
N SER A 74 4.92 -20.85 25.19
CA SER A 74 3.62 -21.37 25.57
C SER A 74 3.07 -20.56 26.76
N GLY A 75 2.15 -19.67 26.52
CA GLY A 75 1.48 -18.87 27.56
C GLY A 75 0.55 -17.86 26.94
N ASN A 76 -0.74 -18.18 26.94
CA ASN A 76 -1.91 -17.31 26.75
C ASN A 76 -1.81 -16.14 25.75
N GLY A 77 -2.54 -16.29 24.65
CA GLY A 77 -3.12 -15.18 23.90
C GLY A 77 -2.08 -14.34 23.14
N GLN A 78 -1.58 -14.82 22.01
CA GLN A 78 -0.90 -13.95 21.06
C GLN A 78 -1.90 -13.52 20.01
N GLU A 79 -2.10 -12.21 19.91
CA GLU A 79 -2.82 -11.57 18.82
C GLU A 79 -2.03 -11.77 17.53
N VAL A 80 -2.64 -12.45 16.59
CA VAL A 80 -2.19 -12.49 15.18
C VAL A 80 -2.36 -11.08 14.63
N PRO A 81 -1.47 -10.55 13.76
CA PRO A 81 -1.71 -9.28 13.10
C PRO A 81 -3.11 -9.29 12.47
N GLN A 82 -4.02 -8.47 13.00
CA GLN A 82 -5.38 -8.41 12.52
C GLN A 82 -5.41 -7.54 11.27
N PHE A 83 -5.47 -8.16 10.11
CA PHE A 83 -5.90 -7.45 8.91
C PHE A 83 -7.37 -7.08 9.04
N PRO A 84 -7.82 -5.97 8.44
CA PRO A 84 -9.22 -5.58 8.48
C PRO A 84 -10.12 -6.76 8.10
N PRO A 85 -11.21 -7.05 8.85
CA PRO A 85 -12.11 -8.15 8.57
C PRO A 85 -12.62 -8.09 7.12
N GLY A 86 -12.45 -9.17 6.36
CA GLY A 86 -12.82 -9.24 4.95
C GLY A 86 -11.71 -8.86 3.97
N SER A 87 -10.48 -8.58 4.44
CA SER A 87 -9.30 -8.45 3.57
C SER A 87 -9.06 -9.78 2.84
N PRO A 88 -8.76 -9.75 1.52
CA PRO A 88 -8.38 -10.95 0.76
C PRO A 88 -7.18 -11.71 1.34
N PHE A 89 -6.45 -11.08 2.26
CA PHE A 89 -5.25 -11.60 2.90
C PHE A 89 -5.52 -12.31 4.23
N GLU A 90 -6.69 -12.10 4.85
CA GLU A 90 -7.06 -12.72 6.12
C GLU A 90 -6.96 -14.26 6.05
N ASP A 91 -7.48 -14.85 4.99
CA ASP A 91 -7.45 -16.31 4.80
C ASP A 91 -6.04 -16.82 4.43
N PHE A 92 -5.24 -16.03 3.71
CA PHE A 92 -3.86 -16.37 3.37
C PHE A 92 -2.98 -16.49 4.62
N PHE A 93 -3.17 -15.60 5.60
CA PHE A 93 -2.39 -15.59 6.84
C PHE A 93 -2.98 -16.46 7.95
N LYS A 94 -4.31 -16.68 8.02
CA LYS A 94 -4.94 -17.60 8.99
C LYS A 94 -4.45 -19.05 8.86
N GLU A 95 -4.12 -19.50 7.67
CA GLU A 95 -3.63 -20.87 7.45
C GLU A 95 -2.18 -21.11 7.96
N PHE A 96 -1.46 -20.01 8.30
CA PHE A 96 -0.18 -20.12 9.01
C PHE A 96 -0.34 -20.47 10.49
N ASP A 97 -1.50 -20.20 11.11
CA ASP A 97 -1.73 -20.30 12.56
C ASP A 97 -2.27 -21.67 13.05
N ASP A 98 -2.76 -22.56 12.17
CA ASP A 98 -3.56 -23.73 12.57
C ASP A 98 -2.75 -25.01 12.89
N ARG A 99 -1.47 -24.91 13.29
CA ARG A 99 -0.68 -26.09 13.72
C ARG A 99 -0.13 -25.95 15.15
N GLY A 100 -1.05 -25.92 16.10
CA GLY A 100 -0.71 -26.04 17.52
C GLY A 100 0.00 -27.34 17.86
N GLN A 101 1.32 -27.30 17.97
CA GLN A 101 2.17 -28.14 18.84
C GLN A 101 3.55 -27.51 18.89
N GLN A 102 4.20 -27.50 20.10
CA GLN A 102 5.56 -27.07 20.38
C GLN A 102 6.56 -27.47 19.28
N ARG A 103 6.70 -26.64 18.26
CA ARG A 103 7.77 -26.72 17.26
C ARG A 103 8.23 -25.30 16.99
N ARG A 104 9.55 -25.12 16.89
CA ARG A 104 10.12 -23.90 16.30
C ARG A 104 9.39 -23.68 14.98
N ALA A 105 8.55 -22.66 14.93
CA ALA A 105 7.92 -22.29 13.69
C ALA A 105 9.00 -21.70 12.78
N GLN A 106 9.23 -22.33 11.63
CA GLN A 106 10.09 -21.80 10.59
C GLN A 106 9.17 -21.09 9.58
N SER A 107 9.28 -19.79 9.49
CA SER A 107 8.73 -19.05 8.35
C SER A 107 9.77 -19.05 7.22
N LEU A 108 9.31 -19.23 5.99
CA LEU A 108 10.15 -19.27 4.81
C LEU A 108 9.69 -18.21 3.82
N GLY A 109 10.59 -17.31 3.45
CA GLY A 109 10.38 -16.29 2.44
C GLY A 109 11.58 -16.16 1.52
N SER A 110 11.53 -15.20 0.62
CA SER A 110 12.63 -14.81 -0.24
C SER A 110 13.08 -13.39 0.07
N GLY A 111 14.27 -13.07 -0.39
CA GLY A 111 14.82 -11.71 -0.42
C GLY A 111 15.78 -11.58 -1.58
N PHE A 112 16.33 -10.40 -1.76
CA PHE A 112 17.35 -10.16 -2.78
C PHE A 112 18.40 -9.17 -2.30
N ILE A 113 19.62 -9.38 -2.78
CA ILE A 113 20.80 -8.61 -2.40
C ILE A 113 20.87 -7.39 -3.30
N ILE A 114 20.90 -6.19 -2.73
CA ILE A 114 21.02 -4.92 -3.46
C ILE A 114 22.40 -4.30 -3.40
N ASP A 115 23.26 -4.79 -2.51
CA ASP A 115 24.63 -4.29 -2.35
C ASP A 115 25.56 -5.43 -1.94
N ALA A 116 26.76 -5.48 -2.56
CA ALA A 116 27.76 -6.51 -2.32
C ALA A 116 28.30 -6.51 -0.87
N SER A 117 28.08 -5.46 -0.10
CA SER A 117 28.38 -5.45 1.33
C SER A 117 27.44 -6.35 2.15
N GLY A 118 26.38 -6.92 1.55
CA GLY A 118 25.44 -7.82 2.19
C GLY A 118 24.16 -7.13 2.66
N ILE A 119 23.64 -6.15 1.93
CA ILE A 119 22.33 -5.55 2.14
C ILE A 119 21.29 -6.37 1.39
N VAL A 120 20.25 -6.82 2.10
CA VAL A 120 19.16 -7.65 1.56
C VAL A 120 17.82 -6.97 1.81
N VAL A 121 16.97 -6.97 0.81
CA VAL A 121 15.59 -6.47 0.89
C VAL A 121 14.63 -7.64 0.89
N THR A 122 13.59 -7.55 1.70
CA THR A 122 12.50 -8.54 1.80
C THR A 122 11.21 -7.86 2.30
N ASN A 123 10.13 -8.63 2.47
CA ASN A 123 8.94 -8.13 3.15
C ASN A 123 9.10 -8.12 4.68
N ASN A 124 8.42 -7.17 5.33
CA ASN A 124 8.39 -7.09 6.80
C ASN A 124 7.75 -8.34 7.40
N HIS A 125 6.60 -8.80 6.88
CA HIS A 125 5.89 -9.98 7.39
C HIS A 125 6.73 -11.27 7.37
N VAL A 126 7.80 -11.33 6.54
CA VAL A 126 8.72 -12.48 6.52
C VAL A 126 9.58 -12.53 7.77
N VAL A 127 9.90 -11.37 8.36
CA VAL A 127 10.90 -11.22 9.45
C VAL A 127 10.38 -10.59 10.73
N GLU A 128 9.14 -10.11 10.78
CA GLU A 128 8.60 -9.32 11.90
C GLU A 128 8.67 -10.01 13.26
N ASN A 129 8.43 -11.32 13.31
CA ASN A 129 8.43 -12.13 14.54
C ASN A 129 9.69 -13.00 14.68
N ALA A 130 10.76 -12.71 13.93
CA ALA A 130 11.97 -13.50 13.91
C ALA A 130 12.88 -13.19 15.10
N GLU A 131 13.28 -14.21 15.87
CA GLU A 131 14.37 -14.11 16.82
C GLU A 131 15.73 -14.35 16.17
N GLU A 132 15.78 -15.25 15.18
CA GLU A 132 16.97 -15.56 14.39
C GLU A 132 16.60 -15.57 12.91
N ILE A 133 17.44 -14.95 12.08
CA ILE A 133 17.26 -14.89 10.63
C ILE A 133 18.48 -15.52 9.98
N THR A 134 18.26 -16.58 9.19
CA THR A 134 19.30 -17.24 8.40
C THR A 134 18.99 -17.07 6.91
N LEU A 135 19.95 -16.55 6.18
CA LEU A 135 19.90 -16.45 4.72
C LEU A 135 20.60 -17.64 4.10
N TYR A 136 19.98 -18.22 3.08
CA TYR A 136 20.62 -19.24 2.23
C TYR A 136 20.78 -18.66 0.82
N LEU A 137 22.03 -18.62 0.36
CA LEU A 137 22.38 -18.15 -0.97
C LEU A 137 22.13 -19.26 -2.00
N ALA A 138 22.21 -18.91 -3.29
CA ALA A 138 22.02 -19.86 -4.38
C ALA A 138 23.11 -20.97 -4.43
N ASN A 139 24.28 -20.74 -3.84
CA ASN A 139 25.39 -21.69 -3.70
C ASN A 139 25.27 -22.57 -2.45
N GLU A 140 24.09 -22.58 -1.77
CA GLU A 140 23.81 -23.30 -0.55
C GLU A 140 24.58 -22.82 0.72
N GLU A 141 25.38 -21.76 0.61
CA GLU A 141 26.00 -21.13 1.78
C GLU A 141 24.95 -20.44 2.63
N SER A 142 25.13 -20.46 3.96
CA SER A 142 24.21 -19.86 4.90
C SER A 142 24.89 -18.79 5.77
N TYR A 143 24.19 -17.69 6.00
CA TYR A 143 24.66 -16.55 6.76
C TYR A 143 23.60 -16.10 7.77
N GLN A 144 24.07 -15.70 8.97
CA GLN A 144 23.20 -15.03 9.93
C GLN A 144 23.00 -13.57 9.50
N ALA A 145 21.75 -13.12 9.52
CA ALA A 145 21.41 -11.75 9.20
C ALA A 145 20.77 -11.03 10.39
N LYS A 146 20.88 -9.71 10.37
CA LYS A 146 20.23 -8.81 11.33
C LYS A 146 19.32 -7.84 10.58
N ILE A 147 18.22 -7.48 11.22
CA ILE A 147 17.35 -6.42 10.71
C ILE A 147 18.08 -5.08 10.91
N ILE A 148 18.26 -4.32 9.84
CA ILE A 148 18.73 -2.93 9.88
C ILE A 148 17.56 -2.01 10.20
N GLY A 149 16.43 -2.22 9.51
CA GLY A 149 15.22 -1.48 9.68
C GLY A 149 14.06 -2.20 9.02
N ARG A 150 12.85 -1.86 9.44
CA ARG A 150 11.61 -2.39 8.88
C ARG A 150 10.52 -1.33 8.87
N ASP A 151 9.60 -1.49 7.96
CA ASP A 151 8.43 -0.65 7.81
C ASP A 151 7.18 -1.51 7.62
N GLU A 152 6.32 -1.49 8.62
CA GLU A 152 5.07 -2.27 8.64
C GLU A 152 4.05 -1.70 7.65
N LYS A 153 4.05 -0.37 7.44
CA LYS A 153 3.06 0.33 6.59
C LYS A 153 3.22 0.04 5.10
N THR A 154 4.43 -0.31 4.65
CA THR A 154 4.70 -0.71 3.26
C THR A 154 5.13 -2.16 3.14
N ASP A 155 5.16 -2.90 4.26
CA ASP A 155 5.58 -4.30 4.30
C ASP A 155 7.00 -4.54 3.75
N ILE A 156 7.96 -3.66 4.08
CA ILE A 156 9.37 -3.75 3.63
C ILE A 156 10.30 -3.90 4.83
N ALA A 157 11.29 -4.78 4.71
CA ALA A 157 12.38 -4.91 5.66
C ALA A 157 13.73 -4.94 4.95
N VAL A 158 14.75 -4.39 5.63
CA VAL A 158 16.15 -4.42 5.18
C VAL A 158 16.98 -5.19 6.19
N LEU A 159 17.71 -6.17 5.69
CA LEU A 159 18.59 -7.03 6.46
C LEU A 159 20.04 -6.77 6.10
N LYS A 160 20.93 -7.10 7.01
CA LYS A 160 22.38 -7.07 6.83
C LYS A 160 22.99 -8.40 7.24
N PHE A 161 23.83 -8.95 6.38
CA PHE A 161 24.73 -10.07 6.71
C PHE A 161 26.17 -9.70 6.38
N ASP A 162 27.11 -10.43 6.92
CA ASP A 162 28.54 -10.31 6.56
C ASP A 162 28.90 -11.37 5.53
N PRO A 163 29.22 -10.99 4.28
CA PRO A 163 29.56 -11.96 3.25
C PRO A 163 30.92 -12.64 3.44
N GLU A 164 31.73 -12.26 4.43
CA GLU A 164 33.03 -12.88 4.76
C GLU A 164 34.00 -13.02 3.55
N GLY A 165 33.85 -12.13 2.55
CA GLY A 165 34.65 -12.14 1.32
C GLY A 165 34.14 -13.07 0.22
N ALA A 166 32.93 -13.62 0.36
CA ALA A 166 32.26 -14.34 -0.72
C ALA A 166 31.96 -13.42 -1.91
N ASP A 167 31.91 -14.01 -3.10
CA ASP A 167 31.52 -13.30 -4.33
C ASP A 167 29.99 -13.14 -4.35
N ILE A 168 29.52 -11.94 -4.06
CA ILE A 168 28.10 -11.62 -3.91
C ILE A 168 27.59 -10.93 -5.17
N THR A 169 26.61 -11.53 -5.81
CA THR A 169 25.83 -10.91 -6.88
C THR A 169 24.76 -9.99 -6.26
N ALA A 170 24.78 -8.72 -6.65
CA ALA A 170 23.76 -7.74 -6.27
C ALA A 170 22.97 -7.28 -7.48
N VAL A 171 21.71 -6.87 -7.26
CA VAL A 171 20.81 -6.31 -8.28
C VAL A 171 20.41 -4.89 -7.92
N SER A 172 20.01 -4.11 -8.90
CA SER A 172 19.58 -2.73 -8.74
C SER A 172 18.08 -2.58 -8.94
N PHE A 173 17.49 -1.57 -8.32
CA PHE A 173 16.13 -1.13 -8.61
C PHE A 173 16.08 -0.42 -9.97
N GLY A 174 15.01 -0.69 -10.73
CA GLY A 174 14.61 0.04 -11.93
C GLY A 174 13.45 0.98 -11.63
N ASP A 175 13.09 1.82 -12.60
CA ASP A 175 11.99 2.77 -12.48
C ASP A 175 10.64 2.13 -12.85
N SER A 176 9.83 1.81 -11.82
CA SER A 176 8.48 1.24 -12.01
C SER A 176 7.50 2.19 -12.71
N ASN A 177 7.78 3.51 -12.78
CA ASN A 177 6.93 4.45 -13.50
C ASN A 177 7.03 4.30 -15.03
N THR A 178 8.10 3.73 -15.54
CA THR A 178 8.30 3.49 -16.97
C THR A 178 7.57 2.26 -17.50
N LEU A 179 7.11 1.38 -16.61
CA LEU A 179 6.40 0.14 -16.96
C LEU A 179 5.07 0.43 -17.67
N ARG A 180 4.74 -0.44 -18.60
CA ARG A 180 3.45 -0.44 -19.31
C ARG A 180 2.75 -1.76 -19.08
N VAL A 181 1.43 -1.70 -19.06
CA VAL A 181 0.61 -2.93 -19.08
C VAL A 181 0.95 -3.73 -20.34
N GLY A 182 1.29 -5.00 -20.13
CA GLY A 182 1.75 -5.91 -21.18
C GLY A 182 3.27 -6.11 -21.24
N ASP A 183 4.07 -5.32 -20.54
CA ASP A 183 5.53 -5.55 -20.47
C ASP A 183 5.83 -6.86 -19.72
N TRP A 184 6.80 -7.63 -20.21
CA TRP A 184 7.22 -8.88 -19.60
C TRP A 184 7.91 -8.67 -18.26
N VAL A 185 7.62 -9.56 -17.33
CA VAL A 185 8.24 -9.57 -15.99
C VAL A 185 8.64 -10.97 -15.58
N LEU A 186 9.65 -11.05 -14.72
CA LEU A 186 10.20 -12.28 -14.18
C LEU A 186 10.19 -12.22 -12.66
N ALA A 187 9.43 -13.08 -12.01
CA ALA A 187 9.46 -13.22 -10.56
C ALA A 187 10.41 -14.36 -10.19
N ILE A 188 11.38 -14.06 -9.32
CA ILE A 188 12.32 -15.06 -8.81
C ILE A 188 12.15 -15.14 -7.31
N GLY A 189 12.03 -16.36 -6.79
CA GLY A 189 12.04 -16.66 -5.37
C GLY A 189 12.88 -17.89 -5.09
N ASN A 190 13.17 -18.13 -3.84
CA ASN A 190 13.91 -19.33 -3.43
C ASN A 190 13.12 -20.10 -2.34
N PRO A 191 11.91 -20.58 -2.64
CA PRO A 191 11.10 -21.30 -1.67
C PRO A 191 11.82 -22.58 -1.25
N PHE A 192 11.89 -22.82 0.05
CA PHE A 192 12.47 -24.03 0.65
C PHE A 192 13.97 -24.27 0.43
N GLY A 193 14.73 -23.30 -0.11
CA GLY A 193 16.16 -23.46 -0.39
C GLY A 193 16.46 -24.50 -1.48
N LEU A 194 15.50 -24.81 -2.36
CA LEU A 194 15.61 -25.85 -3.39
C LEU A 194 16.27 -25.37 -4.70
N GLY A 195 16.96 -24.21 -4.68
CA GLY A 195 17.72 -23.74 -5.85
C GLY A 195 17.01 -22.72 -6.73
N GLY A 196 16.02 -22.01 -6.18
CA GLY A 196 15.33 -20.92 -6.87
C GLY A 196 14.15 -21.39 -7.72
N THR A 197 13.09 -20.59 -7.72
CA THR A 197 11.92 -20.76 -8.58
C THR A 197 11.75 -19.51 -9.42
N VAL A 198 11.65 -19.70 -10.74
CA VAL A 198 11.49 -18.62 -11.71
C VAL A 198 10.11 -18.74 -12.34
N THR A 199 9.33 -17.67 -12.29
CA THR A 199 8.05 -17.57 -12.99
C THR A 199 8.03 -16.33 -13.84
N SER A 200 7.34 -16.35 -14.99
CA SER A 200 7.22 -15.21 -15.89
C SER A 200 5.77 -14.88 -16.15
N GLY A 201 5.53 -13.63 -16.44
CA GLY A 201 4.23 -13.09 -16.77
C GLY A 201 4.37 -11.68 -17.34
N ILE A 202 3.31 -10.91 -17.24
CA ILE A 202 3.28 -9.51 -17.69
C ILE A 202 2.83 -8.59 -16.56
N VAL A 203 3.10 -7.31 -16.72
CA VAL A 203 2.42 -6.26 -15.95
C VAL A 203 0.96 -6.25 -16.36
N SER A 204 0.06 -6.68 -15.49
CA SER A 204 -1.38 -6.70 -15.73
C SER A 204 -2.05 -5.36 -15.42
N ALA A 205 -1.55 -4.65 -14.40
CA ALA A 205 -1.97 -3.31 -14.01
C ALA A 205 -0.91 -2.63 -13.15
N ARG A 206 -1.04 -1.32 -12.94
CA ARG A 206 -0.18 -0.50 -12.10
C ARG A 206 -1.00 0.36 -11.15
N GLY A 207 -0.39 0.83 -10.06
CA GLY A 207 -1.04 1.71 -9.10
C GLY A 207 -2.26 1.05 -8.45
N ARG A 208 -2.18 -0.26 -8.19
CA ARG A 208 -3.26 -0.98 -7.51
C ARG A 208 -3.22 -0.68 -6.02
N ASP A 209 -4.39 -0.34 -5.52
CA ASP A 209 -4.72 -0.32 -4.12
C ASP A 209 -5.40 -1.66 -3.80
N ILE A 210 -4.89 -2.37 -2.81
CA ILE A 210 -5.40 -3.68 -2.40
C ILE A 210 -5.90 -3.65 -0.94
N GLY A 211 -5.93 -2.45 -0.33
CA GLY A 211 -6.38 -2.24 1.03
C GLY A 211 -5.40 -2.76 2.08
N SER A 212 -4.11 -2.80 1.77
CA SER A 212 -3.08 -3.24 2.71
C SER A 212 -2.53 -2.10 3.57
N GLY A 213 -2.69 -0.85 3.12
CA GLY A 213 -2.23 0.32 3.84
C GLY A 213 -2.45 1.64 3.10
N PRO A 214 -2.15 2.76 3.75
CA PRO A 214 -2.38 4.10 3.18
C PRO A 214 -1.43 4.45 2.03
N TYR A 215 -0.40 3.64 1.81
CA TYR A 215 0.64 3.88 0.80
C TYR A 215 0.63 2.85 -0.33
N ASP A 216 -0.49 2.17 -0.53
CA ASP A 216 -0.62 1.12 -1.54
C ASP A 216 -0.25 1.63 -2.93
N ASP A 217 0.81 1.06 -3.50
CA ASP A 217 1.23 1.25 -4.89
C ASP A 217 1.76 -0.07 -5.45
N TYR A 218 0.82 -0.94 -5.84
CA TYR A 218 1.16 -2.28 -6.29
C TYR A 218 1.16 -2.41 -7.81
N ILE A 219 2.12 -3.19 -8.30
CA ILE A 219 2.12 -3.74 -9.65
C ILE A 219 1.36 -5.06 -9.60
N GLN A 220 0.30 -5.18 -10.40
CA GLN A 220 -0.39 -6.44 -10.61
C GLN A 220 0.28 -7.23 -11.73
N THR A 221 0.51 -8.53 -11.52
CA THR A 221 1.10 -9.43 -12.52
C THR A 221 0.36 -10.77 -12.55
N ASP A 222 0.41 -11.45 -13.69
CA ASP A 222 -0.02 -12.84 -13.86
C ASP A 222 1.14 -13.85 -13.72
N ALA A 223 2.38 -13.38 -13.53
CA ALA A 223 3.47 -14.23 -13.08
C ALA A 223 3.04 -14.96 -11.81
N SER A 224 3.27 -16.29 -11.76
CA SER A 224 2.79 -17.09 -10.64
C SER A 224 3.54 -16.73 -9.36
N ILE A 225 2.89 -15.99 -8.48
CA ILE A 225 3.35 -15.74 -7.11
C ILE A 225 2.72 -16.79 -6.22
N ASN A 226 3.51 -17.45 -5.38
CA ASN A 226 3.10 -18.46 -4.42
C ASN A 226 3.88 -18.29 -3.13
N ARG A 227 3.52 -19.06 -2.09
CA ARG A 227 4.28 -19.13 -0.84
C ARG A 227 5.75 -19.41 -1.12
N GLY A 228 6.62 -18.57 -0.58
CA GLY A 228 8.06 -18.61 -0.76
C GLY A 228 8.63 -17.63 -1.80
N ASN A 229 7.81 -17.03 -2.68
CA ASN A 229 8.25 -15.91 -3.53
C ASN A 229 8.09 -14.56 -2.82
N SER A 230 7.30 -14.48 -1.74
CA SER A 230 7.13 -13.25 -0.97
C SER A 230 8.46 -12.72 -0.47
N GLY A 231 8.70 -11.43 -0.63
CA GLY A 231 9.98 -10.74 -0.37
C GLY A 231 10.99 -10.87 -1.50
N GLY A 232 10.78 -11.74 -2.47
CA GLY A 232 11.63 -11.87 -3.66
C GLY A 232 11.35 -10.78 -4.70
N PRO A 233 12.29 -10.57 -5.64
CA PRO A 233 12.20 -9.52 -6.65
C PRO A 233 11.26 -9.88 -7.79
N LEU A 234 10.61 -8.85 -8.35
CA LEU A 234 9.99 -8.86 -9.67
C LEU A 234 10.91 -8.05 -10.59
N PHE A 235 11.42 -8.68 -11.66
CA PHE A 235 12.36 -8.08 -12.60
C PHE A 235 11.68 -7.65 -13.90
N ASN A 236 12.24 -6.59 -14.53
CA ASN A 236 12.01 -6.29 -15.93
C ASN A 236 12.95 -7.12 -16.82
N MET A 237 12.88 -6.91 -18.15
CA MET A 237 13.71 -7.64 -19.11
C MET A 237 15.17 -7.17 -19.16
N ASP A 238 15.48 -6.04 -18.56
CA ASP A 238 16.86 -5.53 -18.42
C ASP A 238 17.56 -6.14 -17.20
N GLY A 239 16.79 -6.78 -16.30
CA GLY A 239 17.26 -7.41 -15.08
C GLY A 239 17.27 -6.47 -13.87
N GLU A 240 16.51 -5.40 -13.95
CA GLU A 240 16.32 -4.48 -12.84
C GLU A 240 15.07 -4.88 -12.01
N VAL A 241 15.15 -4.69 -10.71
CA VAL A 241 14.02 -4.94 -9.79
C VAL A 241 13.00 -3.83 -9.94
N ILE A 242 11.82 -4.17 -10.45
CA ILE A 242 10.70 -3.24 -10.63
C ILE A 242 9.64 -3.39 -9.55
N GLY A 243 9.76 -4.38 -8.67
CA GLY A 243 8.88 -4.57 -7.53
C GLY A 243 9.34 -5.68 -6.60
N ILE A 244 8.71 -5.73 -5.42
CA ILE A 244 8.91 -6.77 -4.40
C ILE A 244 7.64 -7.62 -4.36
N ASN A 245 7.74 -8.92 -4.69
CA ASN A 245 6.60 -9.83 -4.66
C ASN A 245 6.07 -9.94 -3.23
N THR A 246 4.79 -9.64 -3.02
CA THR A 246 4.24 -9.53 -1.66
C THR A 246 3.02 -10.41 -1.45
N ALA A 247 2.03 -10.33 -2.35
CA ALA A 247 0.72 -10.90 -2.09
C ALA A 247 0.08 -11.51 -3.35
N ILE A 248 -0.95 -12.34 -3.12
CA ILE A 248 -1.80 -12.89 -4.17
C ILE A 248 -3.27 -12.68 -3.82
N PHE A 249 -4.11 -12.50 -4.81
CA PHE A 249 -5.54 -12.65 -4.64
C PHE A 249 -5.90 -14.11 -4.92
N SER A 250 -6.33 -14.86 -3.89
CA SER A 250 -6.62 -16.28 -4.04
C SER A 250 -7.60 -16.76 -2.98
N GLN A 251 -8.60 -17.52 -3.38
CA GLN A 251 -9.53 -18.19 -2.45
C GLN A 251 -8.99 -19.55 -1.95
N THR A 252 -7.96 -20.09 -2.59
CA THR A 252 -7.43 -21.42 -2.31
C THR A 252 -6.01 -21.43 -1.79
N GLY A 253 -5.39 -20.24 -1.64
CA GLY A 253 -3.99 -20.08 -1.20
C GLY A 253 -2.93 -20.34 -2.29
N GLY A 254 -3.33 -20.74 -3.51
CA GLY A 254 -2.44 -20.89 -4.67
C GLY A 254 -2.64 -19.79 -5.70
N SER A 255 -1.64 -19.59 -6.58
CA SER A 255 -1.72 -18.59 -7.65
C SER A 255 -2.87 -18.89 -8.61
N VAL A 256 -3.70 -17.87 -8.86
CA VAL A 256 -4.78 -17.88 -9.88
C VAL A 256 -4.51 -16.86 -10.99
N GLY A 257 -3.26 -16.39 -11.12
CA GLY A 257 -2.87 -15.39 -12.10
C GLY A 257 -3.15 -13.94 -11.67
N ILE A 258 -3.30 -13.70 -10.37
CA ILE A 258 -3.45 -12.37 -9.78
C ILE A 258 -2.44 -12.25 -8.63
N GLY A 259 -1.25 -11.75 -8.95
CA GLY A 259 -0.18 -11.46 -8.01
C GLY A 259 0.05 -9.95 -7.89
N PHE A 260 0.60 -9.54 -6.76
CA PHE A 260 0.90 -8.16 -6.45
C PHE A 260 2.34 -8.02 -5.96
N ALA A 261 3.03 -7.00 -6.48
CA ALA A 261 4.36 -6.61 -6.05
C ALA A 261 4.36 -5.12 -5.65
N ILE A 262 4.99 -4.78 -4.55
CA ILE A 262 5.24 -3.39 -4.14
C ILE A 262 6.09 -2.74 -5.22
N SER A 263 5.72 -1.56 -5.72
CA SER A 263 6.46 -0.87 -6.77
C SER A 263 7.89 -0.51 -6.35
N SER A 264 8.85 -0.59 -7.28
CA SER A 264 10.25 -0.26 -6.97
C SER A 264 10.44 1.19 -6.55
N ASN A 265 9.67 2.12 -7.08
CA ASN A 265 9.80 3.53 -6.74
C ASN A 265 9.41 3.79 -5.27
N LEU A 266 8.34 3.15 -4.77
CA LEU A 266 8.01 3.16 -3.36
C LEU A 266 9.08 2.43 -2.54
N ALA A 267 9.49 1.24 -2.99
CA ALA A 267 10.45 0.41 -2.27
C ALA A 267 11.81 1.11 -2.11
N THR A 268 12.33 1.77 -3.15
CA THR A 268 13.63 2.46 -3.11
C THR A 268 13.65 3.52 -2.03
N GLN A 269 12.63 4.37 -1.96
CA GLN A 269 12.56 5.44 -0.95
C GLN A 269 12.56 4.88 0.47
N VAL A 270 11.78 3.83 0.70
CA VAL A 270 11.70 3.17 2.01
C VAL A 270 13.03 2.49 2.36
N VAL A 271 13.61 1.73 1.43
CA VAL A 271 14.89 1.02 1.61
C VAL A 271 16.02 1.99 1.92
N ASP A 272 16.13 3.11 1.19
CA ASP A 272 17.16 4.13 1.43
C ASP A 272 17.06 4.69 2.86
N GLN A 273 15.84 5.00 3.33
CA GLN A 273 15.62 5.49 4.70
C GLN A 273 15.92 4.43 5.75
N LEU A 274 15.54 3.17 5.51
CA LEU A 274 15.84 2.07 6.44
C LEU A 274 17.36 1.81 6.53
N VAL A 275 18.09 1.93 5.43
CA VAL A 275 19.56 1.80 5.42
C VAL A 275 20.22 2.98 6.14
N GLU A 276 19.75 4.20 5.92
CA GLU A 276 20.39 5.41 6.48
C GLU A 276 20.01 5.66 7.93
N TYR A 277 18.73 5.48 8.29
CA TYR A 277 18.21 5.87 9.61
C TYR A 277 17.76 4.69 10.47
N GLY A 278 17.68 3.48 9.92
CA GLY A 278 17.11 2.32 10.60
C GLY A 278 15.58 2.36 10.75
N ARG A 279 14.93 3.40 10.23
CA ARG A 279 13.49 3.64 10.27
C ARG A 279 13.06 4.53 9.10
N THR A 280 11.78 4.55 8.82
CA THR A 280 11.20 5.51 7.89
C THR A 280 11.07 6.90 8.51
N ARG A 281 11.08 7.90 7.66
CA ARG A 281 10.86 9.32 8.00
C ARG A 281 9.94 9.91 6.93
N ARG A 282 8.64 9.91 7.22
CA ARG A 282 7.61 10.36 6.29
C ARG A 282 7.23 11.81 6.54
N GLY A 283 7.00 12.54 5.46
CA GLY A 283 6.32 13.83 5.54
C GLY A 283 4.93 13.65 6.17
N TRP A 284 4.53 14.63 6.97
CA TRP A 284 3.23 14.69 7.62
C TRP A 284 2.59 16.06 7.41
N LEU A 285 1.35 16.05 6.93
CA LEU A 285 0.56 17.26 6.69
C LEU A 285 -0.33 17.62 7.89
N GLY A 286 -0.87 16.63 8.58
CA GLY A 286 -1.73 16.84 9.75
C GLY A 286 -3.18 17.14 9.39
N VAL A 287 -3.75 16.38 8.43
CA VAL A 287 -5.15 16.48 8.02
C VAL A 287 -5.81 15.10 8.02
N PHE A 288 -7.10 15.07 8.33
CA PHE A 288 -7.99 13.96 8.04
C PHE A 288 -8.69 14.24 6.72
N ILE A 289 -8.80 13.27 5.86
CA ILE A 289 -9.34 13.45 4.51
C ILE A 289 -10.40 12.42 4.18
N GLN A 290 -11.30 12.80 3.30
CA GLN A 290 -12.30 11.90 2.73
C GLN A 290 -12.43 12.11 1.22
N GLU A 291 -13.07 11.16 0.56
CA GLU A 291 -13.28 11.18 -0.88
C GLU A 291 -14.28 12.27 -1.28
N VAL A 292 -14.00 12.97 -2.37
CA VAL A 292 -14.92 13.91 -3.00
C VAL A 292 -15.84 13.10 -3.93
N THR A 293 -16.97 12.62 -3.38
CA THR A 293 -17.99 11.93 -4.19
C THR A 293 -18.73 12.92 -5.11
N ASP A 294 -19.44 12.41 -6.13
CA ASP A 294 -20.21 13.28 -7.06
C ASP A 294 -21.21 14.16 -6.30
N GLU A 295 -21.86 13.64 -5.25
CA GLU A 295 -22.82 14.40 -4.43
C GLU A 295 -22.14 15.51 -3.61
N ILE A 296 -20.94 15.22 -3.07
CA ILE A 296 -20.14 16.21 -2.33
C ILE A 296 -19.64 17.27 -3.30
N ALA A 297 -19.14 16.88 -4.46
CA ALA A 297 -18.63 17.77 -5.51
C ALA A 297 -19.72 18.76 -5.97
N GLU A 298 -20.95 18.26 -6.24
CA GLU A 298 -22.10 19.11 -6.60
C GLU A 298 -22.44 20.09 -5.46
N SER A 299 -22.42 19.63 -4.20
CA SER A 299 -22.75 20.46 -3.04
C SER A 299 -21.72 21.55 -2.78
N LEU A 300 -20.44 21.27 -3.04
CA LEU A 300 -19.33 22.23 -2.86
C LEU A 300 -19.07 23.08 -4.11
N GLY A 301 -19.65 22.71 -5.27
CA GLY A 301 -19.43 23.38 -6.56
C GLY A 301 -18.00 23.20 -7.08
N VAL A 302 -17.42 22.00 -6.90
CA VAL A 302 -16.08 21.60 -7.33
C VAL A 302 -16.16 20.36 -8.23
N ASP A 303 -15.06 20.01 -8.86
CA ASP A 303 -14.96 18.73 -9.56
C ASP A 303 -14.88 17.57 -8.56
N ALA A 304 -15.35 16.36 -8.94
CA ALA A 304 -15.23 15.14 -8.14
C ALA A 304 -13.78 14.62 -8.19
N ALA A 305 -12.85 15.41 -7.67
CA ALA A 305 -11.42 15.13 -7.62
C ALA A 305 -10.80 15.79 -6.38
N GLY A 306 -9.61 15.35 -6.00
CA GLY A 306 -8.91 15.88 -4.84
C GLY A 306 -9.20 15.10 -3.56
N ALA A 307 -8.75 15.69 -2.44
CA ALA A 307 -8.97 15.20 -1.08
C ALA A 307 -9.70 16.25 -0.25
N LEU A 308 -10.92 15.94 0.19
CA LEU A 308 -11.68 16.82 1.07
C LEU A 308 -11.15 16.70 2.50
N VAL A 309 -10.74 17.81 3.08
CA VAL A 309 -10.32 17.88 4.48
C VAL A 309 -11.56 17.79 5.37
N SER A 310 -11.68 16.71 6.14
CA SER A 310 -12.75 16.52 7.13
C SER A 310 -12.37 17.11 8.49
N ASN A 311 -11.08 17.07 8.85
CA ASN A 311 -10.55 17.66 10.08
C ASN A 311 -9.07 18.03 9.92
N VAL A 312 -8.54 18.90 10.78
CA VAL A 312 -7.14 19.32 10.84
C VAL A 312 -6.62 19.05 12.25
N ASN A 313 -5.42 18.48 12.36
CA ASN A 313 -4.79 18.23 13.65
C ASN A 313 -4.32 19.53 14.28
N ASP A 314 -4.79 19.82 15.49
CA ASP A 314 -4.42 21.01 16.27
C ASP A 314 -2.90 21.09 16.48
N GLY A 315 -2.31 22.25 16.19
CA GLY A 315 -0.86 22.47 16.26
C GLY A 315 -0.04 21.73 15.20
N GLY A 316 -0.70 21.07 14.26
CA GLY A 316 -0.07 20.39 13.13
C GLY A 316 0.41 21.34 12.03
N PRO A 317 1.12 20.81 11.01
CA PRO A 317 1.59 21.59 9.86
C PRO A 317 0.47 22.30 9.09
N ALA A 318 -0.63 21.61 8.83
CA ALA A 318 -1.79 22.12 8.10
C ALA A 318 -2.50 23.23 8.89
N ASP A 319 -2.72 23.04 10.20
CA ASP A 319 -3.30 24.04 11.10
C ASP A 319 -2.45 25.31 11.12
N SER A 320 -1.13 25.16 11.31
CA SER A 320 -0.18 26.28 11.30
C SER A 320 -0.17 27.07 9.98
N ALA A 321 -0.52 26.42 8.88
CA ALA A 321 -0.61 27.01 7.54
C ALA A 321 -2.01 27.58 7.21
N GLY A 322 -3.00 27.34 8.08
CA GLY A 322 -4.37 27.84 7.90
C GLY A 322 -5.21 26.98 6.95
N VAL A 323 -4.94 25.69 6.86
CA VAL A 323 -5.87 24.70 6.27
C VAL A 323 -7.06 24.53 7.20
N GLU A 324 -8.25 24.39 6.67
CA GLU A 324 -9.50 24.29 7.43
C GLU A 324 -10.32 23.08 6.97
N ALA A 325 -11.17 22.56 7.85
CA ALA A 325 -12.17 21.56 7.46
C ALA A 325 -13.09 22.14 6.38
N GLY A 326 -13.37 21.37 5.33
CA GLY A 326 -14.11 21.79 4.15
C GLY A 326 -13.24 22.23 2.98
N ASP A 327 -11.92 22.35 3.13
CA ASP A 327 -10.99 22.56 2.01
C ASP A 327 -10.91 21.31 1.14
N VAL A 328 -10.84 21.49 -0.18
CA VAL A 328 -10.53 20.40 -1.11
C VAL A 328 -9.11 20.61 -1.63
N ILE A 329 -8.19 19.70 -1.25
CA ILE A 329 -6.80 19.71 -1.72
C ILE A 329 -6.75 19.11 -3.12
N VAL A 330 -6.36 19.92 -4.12
CA VAL A 330 -6.32 19.52 -5.54
C VAL A 330 -4.91 19.42 -6.10
N SER A 331 -3.90 20.00 -5.41
CA SER A 331 -2.49 19.85 -5.75
C SER A 331 -1.62 19.97 -4.51
N PHE A 332 -0.54 19.19 -4.47
CA PHE A 332 0.45 19.20 -3.40
C PHE A 332 1.86 19.17 -4.00
N ASP A 333 2.69 20.17 -3.68
CA ASP A 333 4.07 20.34 -4.17
C ASP A 333 4.15 20.23 -5.72
N GLY A 334 3.17 20.83 -6.42
CA GLY A 334 3.05 20.81 -7.87
C GLY A 334 2.53 19.49 -8.50
N LYS A 335 2.25 18.48 -7.69
CA LYS A 335 1.64 17.21 -8.13
C LYS A 335 0.12 17.31 -7.99
N ALA A 336 -0.64 16.96 -9.04
CA ALA A 336 -2.11 16.91 -8.98
C ALA A 336 -2.57 15.81 -8.02
N ILE A 337 -3.66 16.08 -7.31
CA ILE A 337 -4.36 15.11 -6.46
C ILE A 337 -5.67 14.79 -7.17
N ASP A 338 -5.65 13.72 -7.95
CA ASP A 338 -6.84 13.28 -8.71
C ASP A 338 -7.82 12.51 -7.81
N LYS A 339 -7.27 11.76 -6.84
CA LYS A 339 -8.05 10.96 -5.88
C LYS A 339 -7.56 11.22 -4.46
N MET A 340 -8.44 11.11 -3.50
CA MET A 340 -8.13 11.27 -2.08
C MET A 340 -6.89 10.48 -1.65
N ARG A 341 -6.77 9.22 -2.06
CA ARG A 341 -5.67 8.31 -1.72
C ARG A 341 -4.29 8.72 -2.27
N ASP A 342 -4.23 9.61 -3.27
CA ASP A 342 -2.96 10.10 -3.80
C ASP A 342 -2.24 11.00 -2.81
N LEU A 343 -2.99 11.74 -1.98
CA LEU A 343 -2.42 12.72 -1.04
C LEU A 343 -1.55 12.08 0.04
N PRO A 344 -1.99 11.04 0.80
CA PRO A 344 -1.15 10.43 1.82
C PRO A 344 0.19 9.92 1.28
N ARG A 345 0.18 9.29 0.11
CA ARG A 345 1.40 8.80 -0.54
C ARG A 345 2.32 9.94 -0.95
N ILE A 346 1.81 10.96 -1.64
CA ILE A 346 2.61 12.10 -2.11
C ILE A 346 3.21 12.88 -0.93
N VAL A 347 2.46 13.04 0.16
CA VAL A 347 2.94 13.68 1.39
C VAL A 347 4.03 12.84 2.04
N ALA A 348 3.84 11.53 2.19
CA ALA A 348 4.80 10.61 2.80
C ALA A 348 6.12 10.52 2.01
N GLU A 349 6.07 10.63 0.67
CA GLU A 349 7.22 10.66 -0.23
C GLU A 349 7.97 11.99 -0.20
N THR A 350 7.41 13.03 0.42
CA THR A 350 8.01 14.37 0.45
C THR A 350 8.86 14.55 1.71
N ASP A 351 10.03 15.14 1.58
CA ASP A 351 10.98 15.32 2.67
C ASP A 351 10.37 16.05 3.87
N VAL A 352 10.70 15.55 5.05
CA VAL A 352 10.39 16.21 6.33
C VAL A 352 11.01 17.62 6.35
N ASP A 353 10.36 18.57 6.98
CA ASP A 353 10.74 19.99 7.07
C ASP A 353 10.70 20.77 5.74
N LYS A 354 10.35 20.12 4.61
CA LYS A 354 10.18 20.81 3.33
C LYS A 354 9.01 21.77 3.40
N LEU A 355 9.21 23.00 2.88
CA LEU A 355 8.14 23.95 2.64
C LEU A 355 7.53 23.65 1.25
N VAL A 356 6.24 23.34 1.21
CA VAL A 356 5.52 22.95 0.00
C VAL A 356 4.33 23.84 -0.27
N ASP A 357 3.97 24.01 -1.53
CA ASP A 357 2.75 24.70 -1.94
C ASP A 357 1.60 23.66 -1.98
N VAL A 358 0.52 23.97 -1.26
CA VAL A 358 -0.72 23.17 -1.23
C VAL A 358 -1.81 24.01 -1.88
N LEU A 359 -2.32 23.59 -3.03
CA LEU A 359 -3.43 24.23 -3.71
C LEU A 359 -4.73 23.63 -3.19
N ILE A 360 -5.56 24.48 -2.60
CA ILE A 360 -6.88 24.13 -2.07
C ILE A 360 -7.99 24.87 -2.79
N ILE A 361 -9.19 24.30 -2.75
CA ILE A 361 -10.43 25.00 -3.11
C ILE A 361 -11.22 25.21 -1.83
N ARG A 362 -11.45 26.49 -1.45
CA ARG A 362 -12.25 26.90 -0.29
C ARG A 362 -13.37 27.82 -0.76
N ASN A 363 -14.63 27.46 -0.47
CA ASN A 363 -15.82 28.22 -0.91
C ASN A 363 -15.82 28.53 -2.43
N GLY A 364 -15.42 27.53 -3.26
CA GLY A 364 -15.35 27.66 -4.72
C GLY A 364 -14.21 28.54 -5.24
N LYS A 365 -13.21 28.89 -4.41
CA LYS A 365 -12.05 29.71 -4.81
C LYS A 365 -10.75 28.93 -4.58
N GLU A 366 -9.90 28.93 -5.58
CA GLU A 366 -8.55 28.40 -5.47
C GLU A 366 -7.67 29.30 -4.57
N MET A 367 -6.93 28.67 -3.67
CA MET A 367 -5.96 29.30 -2.79
C MET A 367 -4.73 28.41 -2.68
N THR A 368 -3.54 29.03 -2.67
CA THR A 368 -2.29 28.30 -2.40
C THR A 368 -1.82 28.63 -0.99
N LEU A 369 -1.65 27.61 -0.18
CA LEU A 369 -1.09 27.70 1.16
C LEU A 369 0.32 27.11 1.17
N GLN A 370 1.23 27.74 1.92
CA GLN A 370 2.58 27.20 2.12
C GLN A 370 2.63 26.44 3.43
N VAL A 371 2.90 25.14 3.34
CA VAL A 371 2.93 24.25 4.49
C VAL A 371 4.34 23.70 4.68
N ARG A 372 4.87 23.79 5.90
CA ARG A 372 6.11 23.10 6.29
C ARG A 372 5.76 21.75 6.88
N LEU A 373 6.17 20.67 6.20
CA LEU A 373 5.84 19.31 6.63
C LEU A 373 6.48 18.95 7.96
N GLY A 374 5.73 18.23 8.79
CA GLY A 374 6.22 17.52 9.95
C GLY A 374 6.76 16.14 9.60
N GLU A 375 7.21 15.38 10.60
CA GLU A 375 7.56 13.97 10.51
C GLU A 375 6.44 13.13 11.11
N LEU A 376 5.87 12.21 10.31
CA LEU A 376 4.74 11.38 10.72
C LEU A 376 5.07 10.55 11.97
N GLU A 377 6.22 9.88 11.96
CA GLU A 377 6.63 8.99 13.05
C GLU A 377 6.87 9.77 14.38
N GLN A 378 7.22 11.04 14.28
CA GLN A 378 7.31 11.91 15.48
C GLN A 378 5.92 12.32 15.96
N ALA A 379 5.00 12.60 15.03
CA ALA A 379 3.63 12.93 15.37
C ALA A 379 2.90 11.75 16.04
N GLU A 380 3.12 10.53 15.53
CA GLU A 380 2.61 9.29 16.12
C GLU A 380 3.15 9.07 17.55
N ASN A 381 4.46 9.18 17.74
CA ASN A 381 5.11 8.99 19.04
C ASN A 381 4.84 10.13 20.02
N GLY A 382 4.58 11.35 19.51
CA GLY A 382 4.34 12.55 20.31
C GLY A 382 2.89 12.74 20.74
N GLY A 383 1.97 11.87 20.28
CA GLY A 383 0.53 12.03 20.51
C GLY A 383 -0.06 13.27 19.78
N LEU A 384 0.68 13.84 18.81
CA LEU A 384 0.24 14.93 17.95
C LEU A 384 -0.66 14.44 16.80
N LEU A 385 -0.59 13.15 16.44
CA LEU A 385 -1.78 12.52 15.95
C LEU A 385 -2.66 12.47 17.20
N SER A 386 -3.46 13.49 17.42
CA SER A 386 -4.77 13.12 17.90
C SER A 386 -5.17 12.04 16.95
N GLU A 387 -5.01 10.76 17.38
CA GLU A 387 -6.05 9.87 17.08
C GLU A 387 -7.26 10.81 17.12
N THR A 388 -7.91 11.06 15.99
CA THR A 388 -9.35 10.93 16.08
C THR A 388 -9.39 9.76 16.99
N LYS A 389 -9.61 9.95 18.35
CA LYS A 389 -9.98 8.86 19.16
C LYS A 389 -10.77 8.05 18.18
N GLU A 390 -10.13 6.94 17.62
CA GLU A 390 -11.00 5.98 16.99
C GLU A 390 -12.09 5.98 17.97
N SER A 391 -13.17 6.54 17.56
CA SER A 391 -14.37 6.54 18.33
C SER A 391 -14.35 5.11 18.78
N GLN A 392 -13.80 4.89 20.03
CA GLN A 392 -13.59 3.56 20.51
C GLN A 392 -15.00 3.13 20.87
N ALA A 393 -15.78 3.01 19.77
CA ALA A 393 -17.06 2.36 19.82
C ALA A 393 -16.75 0.94 20.27
N GLN A 394 -16.73 0.77 21.58
CA GLN A 394 -16.62 -0.54 22.14
C GLN A 394 -17.92 -1.26 21.80
N SER A 395 -17.84 -2.22 20.91
CA SER A 395 -18.99 -3.00 20.48
C SER A 395 -19.17 -4.22 21.40
N PHE A 396 -20.38 -4.37 21.91
CA PHE A 396 -20.82 -5.53 22.67
C PHE A 396 -21.80 -6.34 21.80
N GLY A 397 -21.24 -7.02 20.78
CA GLY A 397 -22.01 -7.67 19.73
C GLY A 397 -23.03 -8.72 20.20
N ASP A 398 -22.76 -9.44 21.31
CA ASP A 398 -23.69 -10.40 21.94
C ASP A 398 -24.85 -9.71 22.70
N LEU A 399 -24.68 -8.46 23.10
CA LEU A 399 -25.72 -7.62 23.68
C LEU A 399 -26.37 -6.73 22.61
N GLY A 400 -25.64 -6.45 21.52
CA GLY A 400 -26.11 -5.76 20.33
C GLY A 400 -26.14 -4.24 20.43
N PHE A 401 -25.14 -3.65 21.08
CA PHE A 401 -24.98 -2.21 21.12
C PHE A 401 -23.47 -1.84 21.13
N SER A 402 -23.17 -0.64 20.65
CA SER A 402 -21.85 -0.03 20.69
C SER A 402 -21.91 1.26 21.51
N VAL A 403 -20.81 1.59 22.19
CA VAL A 403 -20.71 2.77 23.05
C VAL A 403 -19.39 3.52 22.79
N GLU A 404 -19.39 4.78 23.10
CA GLU A 404 -18.22 5.65 23.04
C GLU A 404 -18.12 6.53 24.27
N GLN A 405 -16.89 7.00 24.54
CA GLN A 405 -16.69 8.03 25.55
C GLN A 405 -17.29 9.35 25.05
N LEU A 406 -18.09 10.01 25.87
CA LEU A 406 -18.65 11.31 25.53
C LEU A 406 -17.51 12.31 25.33
N ASP A 407 -17.52 12.94 24.16
CA ASP A 407 -16.67 14.06 23.82
C ASP A 407 -17.51 15.25 23.29
N ALA A 408 -16.86 16.33 22.91
CA ALA A 408 -17.54 17.54 22.47
C ALA A 408 -18.38 17.34 21.20
N ASP A 409 -17.94 16.44 20.29
CA ASP A 409 -18.62 16.15 19.02
C ASP A 409 -19.87 15.33 19.27
N LEU A 410 -19.79 14.23 20.03
CA LEU A 410 -20.92 13.42 20.45
C LEU A 410 -21.91 14.21 21.32
N ALA A 411 -21.39 15.08 22.20
CA ALA A 411 -22.24 15.96 23.00
C ALA A 411 -23.05 16.90 22.10
N SER A 412 -22.42 17.45 21.05
CA SER A 412 -23.12 18.30 20.06
C SER A 412 -24.12 17.52 19.22
N GLU A 413 -23.77 16.27 18.79
CA GLU A 413 -24.63 15.42 17.97
C GLU A 413 -25.89 14.99 18.70
N TYR A 414 -25.75 14.59 19.98
CA TYR A 414 -26.86 14.09 20.79
C TYR A 414 -27.48 15.14 21.72
N GLY A 415 -26.98 16.41 21.66
CA GLY A 415 -27.49 17.50 22.47
C GLY A 415 -27.25 17.33 23.99
N LEU A 416 -26.09 16.75 24.34
CA LEU A 416 -25.62 16.47 25.69
C LEU A 416 -24.67 17.56 26.21
N ASP A 417 -24.36 17.52 27.51
CA ASP A 417 -23.38 18.44 28.11
C ASP A 417 -21.97 17.85 27.95
N ALA A 418 -21.10 18.56 27.23
CA ALA A 418 -19.74 18.12 26.94
C ALA A 418 -18.80 18.06 28.16
N ASP A 419 -19.18 18.68 29.30
CA ASP A 419 -18.37 18.67 30.52
C ASP A 419 -18.63 17.42 31.41
N GLU A 420 -19.52 16.49 31.00
CA GLU A 420 -19.77 15.24 31.73
C GLU A 420 -18.85 14.10 31.26
N GLU A 421 -18.12 13.49 32.22
CA GLU A 421 -17.45 12.20 31.99
C GLU A 421 -18.51 11.10 31.93
N ALA A 422 -18.91 10.71 30.70
CA ALA A 422 -20.01 9.78 30.47
C ALA A 422 -19.74 8.86 29.26
N VAL A 423 -20.46 7.75 29.21
CA VAL A 423 -20.43 6.79 28.10
C VAL A 423 -21.74 6.89 27.33
N VAL A 424 -21.68 7.11 26.02
CA VAL A 424 -22.85 7.25 25.16
C VAL A 424 -23.03 6.03 24.29
N VAL A 425 -24.25 5.56 24.13
CA VAL A 425 -24.62 4.53 23.15
C VAL A 425 -24.65 5.14 21.76
N THR A 426 -23.80 4.68 20.86
CA THR A 426 -23.68 5.21 19.50
C THR A 426 -24.43 4.36 18.48
N GLU A 427 -24.55 3.06 18.72
CA GLU A 427 -25.26 2.16 17.83
C GLU A 427 -26.05 1.08 18.61
N VAL A 428 -27.22 0.70 18.10
CA VAL A 428 -28.01 -0.43 18.60
C VAL A 428 -28.51 -1.26 17.43
N ILE A 429 -28.14 -2.53 17.39
CA ILE A 429 -28.56 -3.48 16.36
C ILE A 429 -30.06 -3.77 16.52
N ALA A 430 -30.86 -3.49 15.51
CA ALA A 430 -32.35 -3.52 15.58
C ALA A 430 -32.96 -4.85 16.05
N THR A 431 -32.29 -5.98 15.87
CA THR A 431 -32.73 -7.32 16.24
C THR A 431 -32.02 -7.86 17.49
N SER A 432 -31.40 -7.00 18.28
CA SER A 432 -30.57 -7.37 19.42
C SER A 432 -31.30 -7.36 20.74
N PRO A 433 -30.79 -8.03 21.80
CA PRO A 433 -31.29 -7.92 23.14
C PRO A 433 -31.37 -6.48 23.65
N ALA A 434 -30.42 -5.63 23.30
CA ALA A 434 -30.44 -4.21 23.67
C ALA A 434 -31.63 -3.46 23.07
N ALA A 435 -31.88 -3.67 21.76
CA ALA A 435 -33.03 -3.07 21.07
C ALA A 435 -34.38 -3.53 21.65
N GLU A 436 -34.50 -4.83 21.95
CA GLU A 436 -35.73 -5.40 22.59
C GLU A 436 -36.01 -4.76 23.95
N LYS A 437 -34.98 -4.34 24.66
CA LYS A 437 -35.09 -3.64 25.96
C LYS A 437 -35.21 -2.14 25.82
N GLY A 438 -35.22 -1.65 24.56
CA GLY A 438 -35.46 -0.27 24.21
C GLY A 438 -34.29 0.65 24.45
N LEU A 439 -33.05 0.12 24.46
CA LEU A 439 -31.82 0.94 24.34
C LEU A 439 -31.80 1.61 22.97
N GLN A 440 -31.28 2.82 22.88
CA GLN A 440 -31.21 3.57 21.63
C GLN A 440 -29.90 4.35 21.56
N ALA A 441 -29.44 4.67 20.34
CA ALA A 441 -28.37 5.62 20.15
C ALA A 441 -28.72 6.98 20.79
N GLY A 442 -27.74 7.62 21.43
CA GLY A 442 -27.92 8.83 22.23
C GLY A 442 -28.26 8.58 23.70
N ASP A 443 -28.49 7.34 24.14
CA ASP A 443 -28.63 7.02 25.57
C ASP A 443 -27.28 7.18 26.27
N VAL A 444 -27.24 7.89 27.40
CA VAL A 444 -26.05 8.03 28.26
C VAL A 444 -26.08 6.94 29.34
N ILE A 445 -25.03 6.13 29.41
CA ILE A 445 -24.91 5.11 30.46
C ILE A 445 -24.34 5.75 31.73
N VAL A 446 -25.15 5.86 32.76
CA VAL A 446 -24.81 6.52 34.03
C VAL A 446 -24.28 5.52 35.05
N ARG A 447 -24.78 4.27 35.03
CA ARG A 447 -24.39 3.24 35.97
C ARG A 447 -24.47 1.85 35.37
N PHE A 448 -23.58 0.98 35.84
CA PHE A 448 -23.64 -0.47 35.69
C PHE A 448 -24.03 -1.09 37.05
N GLY A 449 -25.22 -1.61 37.14
CA GLY A 449 -25.75 -2.03 38.42
C GLY A 449 -25.86 -0.86 39.41
N GLN A 450 -25.07 -0.91 40.48
CA GLN A 450 -24.99 0.15 41.49
C GLN A 450 -23.75 1.08 41.30
N ASN A 451 -22.80 0.69 40.47
CA ASN A 451 -21.57 1.42 40.27
C ASN A 451 -21.75 2.54 39.21
N ARG A 452 -21.23 3.72 39.46
CA ARG A 452 -21.19 4.80 38.49
C ARG A 452 -20.20 4.43 37.37
N ILE A 453 -20.54 4.73 36.16
CA ILE A 453 -19.70 4.55 34.99
C ILE A 453 -19.30 5.92 34.44
N THR A 454 -18.00 6.12 34.26
CA THR A 454 -17.40 7.35 33.71
C THR A 454 -16.56 7.06 32.47
N SER A 455 -16.24 5.79 32.22
CA SER A 455 -15.42 5.39 31.05
C SER A 455 -15.91 4.11 30.39
N VAL A 456 -15.59 3.95 29.13
CA VAL A 456 -15.87 2.73 28.33
C VAL A 456 -15.16 1.52 28.93
N THR A 457 -13.95 1.71 29.49
CA THR A 457 -13.19 0.64 30.15
C THR A 457 -13.92 0.09 31.38
N GLU A 458 -14.43 0.97 32.27
CA GLU A 458 -15.24 0.56 33.44
C GLU A 458 -16.50 -0.21 33.06
N LEU A 459 -17.16 0.20 31.94
CA LEU A 459 -18.31 -0.52 31.42
C LEU A 459 -17.94 -1.92 30.91
N SER A 460 -16.83 -2.03 30.16
CA SER A 460 -16.33 -3.30 29.63
C SER A 460 -15.97 -4.27 30.75
N GLU A 461 -15.19 -3.82 31.74
CA GLU A 461 -14.84 -4.61 32.93
C GLU A 461 -16.08 -5.08 33.67
N GLY A 462 -17.08 -4.20 33.87
CA GLY A 462 -18.34 -4.57 34.51
C GLY A 462 -19.14 -5.64 33.75
N ILE A 463 -19.14 -5.58 32.42
CA ILE A 463 -19.78 -6.59 31.56
C ILE A 463 -19.04 -7.93 31.65
N ASP A 464 -17.71 -7.92 31.63
CA ASP A 464 -16.90 -9.13 31.73
C ASP A 464 -17.00 -9.77 33.11
N ASP A 465 -17.00 -9.00 34.21
CA ASP A 465 -17.31 -9.48 35.56
C ASP A 465 -18.70 -10.13 35.66
N ALA A 466 -19.68 -9.56 34.96
CA ALA A 466 -21.01 -10.12 34.95
C ALA A 466 -21.09 -11.46 34.18
N ARG A 467 -20.29 -11.62 33.15
CA ARG A 467 -20.13 -12.89 32.40
C ARG A 467 -19.41 -13.94 33.24
N GLU A 468 -18.28 -13.57 33.87
CA GLU A 468 -17.53 -14.48 34.74
C GLU A 468 -18.37 -14.95 35.95
N ALA A 469 -19.22 -14.07 36.47
CA ALA A 469 -20.15 -14.38 37.54
C ALA A 469 -21.40 -15.16 37.08
N GLU A 470 -21.46 -15.60 35.83
CA GLU A 470 -22.58 -16.33 35.19
C GLU A 470 -23.95 -15.65 35.40
N ARG A 471 -23.98 -14.31 35.40
CA ARG A 471 -25.24 -13.57 35.51
C ARG A 471 -26.08 -13.76 34.25
N SER A 472 -27.41 -13.66 34.39
CA SER A 472 -28.35 -13.79 33.27
C SER A 472 -28.33 -12.62 32.29
N GLY A 473 -27.65 -11.53 32.63
CA GLY A 473 -27.56 -10.29 31.83
C GLY A 473 -26.99 -9.14 32.65
N ILE A 474 -27.01 -7.95 32.07
CA ILE A 474 -26.50 -6.70 32.65
C ILE A 474 -27.65 -5.77 33.03
N LEU A 475 -27.46 -4.94 34.03
CA LEU A 475 -28.39 -3.88 34.42
C LEU A 475 -27.71 -2.53 34.26
N LEU A 476 -28.21 -1.72 33.34
CA LEU A 476 -27.73 -0.36 33.08
C LEU A 476 -28.72 0.67 33.60
N LEU A 477 -28.26 1.74 34.24
CA LEU A 477 -29.01 2.97 34.39
C LEU A 477 -28.64 3.89 33.23
N VAL A 478 -29.58 4.16 32.35
CA VAL A 478 -29.39 5.03 31.21
C VAL A 478 -30.22 6.31 31.36
N GLN A 479 -29.66 7.41 30.87
CA GLN A 479 -30.32 8.71 30.79
C GLN A 479 -30.67 9.01 29.33
N ARG A 480 -31.90 9.42 29.07
CA ARG A 480 -32.39 9.94 27.79
C ARG A 480 -33.30 11.16 28.05
N ASP A 481 -33.08 12.26 27.34
CA ASP A 481 -33.84 13.51 27.49
C ASP A 481 -33.91 13.99 28.94
N GLY A 482 -32.83 13.81 29.71
CA GLY A 482 -32.73 14.16 31.11
C GLY A 482 -33.48 13.21 32.09
N GLN A 483 -34.09 12.12 31.59
CA GLN A 483 -34.80 11.13 32.40
C GLN A 483 -33.98 9.84 32.54
N ASN A 484 -33.84 9.37 33.78
CA ASN A 484 -33.13 8.13 34.11
C ASN A 484 -34.07 6.93 34.10
N ARG A 485 -33.62 5.81 33.50
CA ARG A 485 -34.34 4.53 33.55
C ARG A 485 -33.35 3.36 33.64
N PHE A 486 -33.79 2.30 34.32
CA PHE A 486 -33.07 1.04 34.34
C PHE A 486 -33.42 0.19 33.12
N VAL A 487 -32.38 -0.34 32.46
CA VAL A 487 -32.49 -1.28 31.32
C VAL A 487 -31.73 -2.56 31.67
N GLN A 488 -32.46 -3.69 31.70
CA GLN A 488 -31.85 -4.99 31.92
C GLN A 488 -31.73 -5.71 30.58
N ILE A 489 -30.51 -5.95 30.15
CA ILE A 489 -30.18 -6.58 28.86
C ILE A 489 -29.71 -8.01 29.14
N PRO A 490 -30.39 -9.06 28.63
CA PRO A 490 -29.97 -10.44 28.84
C PRO A 490 -28.79 -10.81 27.96
N PHE A 491 -27.87 -11.66 28.48
CA PHE A 491 -26.90 -12.32 27.64
C PHE A 491 -27.58 -13.35 26.73
N LEU A 492 -27.18 -13.42 25.45
CA LEU A 492 -27.66 -14.49 24.59
C LEU A 492 -27.13 -15.84 25.13
N LYS A 493 -28.07 -16.78 25.39
CA LYS A 493 -27.66 -18.15 25.73
C LYS A 493 -26.90 -18.73 24.54
N LYS A 494 -25.67 -19.24 24.78
CA LYS A 494 -24.99 -20.06 23.77
C LYS A 494 -25.96 -21.19 23.39
N ALA A 495 -26.30 -21.28 22.11
CA ALA A 495 -26.99 -22.44 21.57
C ALA A 495 -26.11 -23.68 21.86
N GLU A 496 -26.70 -24.66 22.59
CA GLU A 496 -26.08 -25.95 22.84
C GLU A 496 -25.87 -26.74 21.54
#